data_a74efcec6c371778930d05b7191d8398
#
_entry.id   a74efcec6c371778930d05b7191d8398
#
_cell.length_a   1.000
_cell.length_b   1.000
_cell.length_c   1.000
_cell.angle_alpha   90.00
_cell.angle_beta   90.00
_cell.angle_gamma   90.00
#
_symmetry.space_group_name_H-M   'P 1'
#
loop_
_entity.id
_entity.type
_entity.pdbx_description
1 polymer ?
#
loop_
_entity_poly.entity_id
_entity_poly.type
_entity_poly.pdbx_seq_one_letter_code
_entity_poly.pdbx_strand_id
1 'polypeptide(L)'
;MPAPGELIMVEPKRPKPPKHWSDWTVEERKAQVIELGLPGFRADQFSRQWYQRLNNDTASWTDVPADMREAVKDLLFPDLMTSIRELKCDNGTTVKQVWKLFDGVLVESVLMRYTDRTTMCISSQAGCGMNCPFCATGQSGLTRNLSTAEIVEQVLAGARSLANGEIEGGIGRVNNLVFMGMGEPMANYNSVIGAIRRLTEPAPAGF
;
A
#
# COMPACT_ATOMS: atom_id res chain seq x y z
N MET A 1 -10.07 22.40 18.13
CA MET A 1 -9.04 21.36 18.10
C MET A 1 -8.97 20.73 19.50
N PRO A 2 -8.77 19.42 19.63
CA PRO A 2 -8.60 18.79 20.95
C PRO A 2 -7.35 19.33 21.63
N ALA A 3 -7.34 19.25 22.97
CA ALA A 3 -6.18 19.68 23.76
C ALA A 3 -4.98 18.75 23.51
N PRO A 4 -3.72 19.23 23.68
CA PRO A 4 -2.55 18.35 23.56
C PRO A 4 -2.65 17.13 24.47
N GLY A 5 -2.45 15.93 23.90
CA GLY A 5 -2.58 14.65 24.62
C GLY A 5 -4.02 14.11 24.71
N GLU A 6 -5.03 14.83 24.24
CA GLU A 6 -6.39 14.33 24.15
C GLU A 6 -6.52 13.37 22.94
N LEU A 7 -6.93 12.12 23.19
CA LEU A 7 -7.08 11.10 22.15
C LEU A 7 -8.36 11.31 21.34
N ILE A 8 -8.23 11.34 20.02
CA ILE A 8 -9.35 11.27 19.11
C ILE A 8 -9.58 9.82 18.71
N MET A 9 -10.52 9.16 19.38
CA MET A 9 -10.81 7.73 19.19
C MET A 9 -11.86 7.46 18.11
N VAL A 10 -12.48 8.49 17.56
CA VAL A 10 -13.54 8.36 16.54
C VAL A 10 -13.00 8.80 15.19
N GLU A 11 -13.00 7.87 14.24
CA GLU A 11 -12.64 8.16 12.87
C GLU A 11 -13.69 9.07 12.22
N PRO A 12 -13.30 10.17 11.57
CA PRO A 12 -14.22 10.98 10.80
C PRO A 12 -14.92 10.17 9.70
N LYS A 13 -16.23 10.40 9.49
CA LYS A 13 -16.98 9.74 8.42
C LYS A 13 -16.47 10.24 7.06
N ARG A 14 -15.78 9.39 6.33
CA ARG A 14 -15.32 9.63 4.96
C ARG A 14 -15.70 8.46 4.04
N PRO A 15 -15.72 8.68 2.71
CA PRO A 15 -15.88 7.57 1.77
C PRO A 15 -14.82 6.50 2.03
N LYS A 16 -15.23 5.25 1.94
CA LYS A 16 -14.27 4.13 1.98
C LYS A 16 -13.55 4.03 0.65
N PRO A 17 -12.27 3.61 0.63
CA PRO A 17 -11.56 3.34 -0.61
C PRO A 17 -12.28 2.24 -1.40
N PRO A 18 -12.14 2.23 -2.74
CA PRO A 18 -12.61 1.11 -3.53
C PRO A 18 -11.93 -0.18 -3.05
N LYS A 19 -12.66 -1.28 -3.10
CA LYS A 19 -12.09 -2.58 -2.77
C LYS A 19 -11.00 -2.95 -3.77
N HIS A 20 -9.92 -3.49 -3.28
CA HIS A 20 -8.75 -3.83 -4.07
C HIS A 20 -8.28 -5.26 -3.76
N TRP A 21 -7.54 -5.87 -4.68
CA TRP A 21 -7.00 -7.24 -4.55
C TRP A 21 -6.34 -7.52 -3.20
N SER A 22 -5.62 -6.55 -2.66
CA SER A 22 -4.92 -6.67 -1.38
C SER A 22 -5.83 -6.58 -0.15
N ASP A 23 -7.09 -6.18 -0.29
CA ASP A 23 -8.07 -6.16 0.81
C ASP A 23 -8.73 -7.52 1.05
N TRP A 24 -8.64 -8.44 0.06
CA TRP A 24 -9.29 -9.76 0.14
C TRP A 24 -8.33 -10.85 0.62
N THR A 25 -8.88 -11.83 1.35
CA THR A 25 -8.18 -13.09 1.65
C THR A 25 -8.01 -13.91 0.38
N VAL A 26 -7.20 -14.97 0.46
CA VAL A 26 -6.97 -15.89 -0.69
C VAL A 26 -8.29 -16.51 -1.17
N GLU A 27 -9.15 -16.89 -0.25
CA GLU A 27 -10.47 -17.48 -0.54
C GLU A 27 -11.39 -16.46 -1.20
N GLU A 28 -11.44 -15.24 -0.66
CA GLU A 28 -12.24 -14.15 -1.22
C GLU A 28 -11.76 -13.77 -2.62
N ARG A 29 -10.45 -13.72 -2.87
CA ARG A 29 -9.87 -13.48 -4.20
C ARG A 29 -10.35 -14.51 -5.23
N LYS A 30 -10.37 -15.80 -4.87
CA LYS A 30 -10.90 -16.86 -5.73
C LYS A 30 -12.39 -16.65 -6.01
N ALA A 31 -13.17 -16.28 -5.00
CA ALA A 31 -14.58 -15.98 -5.16
C ALA A 31 -14.81 -14.79 -6.13
N GLN A 32 -14.05 -13.70 -5.98
CA GLN A 32 -14.14 -12.53 -6.88
C GLN A 32 -13.80 -12.89 -8.34
N VAL A 33 -12.79 -13.72 -8.56
CA VAL A 33 -12.43 -14.19 -9.90
C VAL A 33 -13.54 -15.02 -10.53
N ILE A 34 -14.19 -15.90 -9.75
CA ILE A 34 -15.32 -16.71 -10.21
C ILE A 34 -16.54 -15.84 -10.51
N GLU A 35 -16.81 -14.82 -9.71
CA GLU A 35 -17.89 -13.85 -9.92
C GLU A 35 -17.72 -13.07 -11.23
N LEU A 36 -16.48 -12.83 -11.65
CA LEU A 36 -16.14 -12.26 -12.96
C LEU A 36 -16.30 -13.25 -14.14
N GLY A 37 -16.75 -14.48 -13.89
CA GLY A 37 -16.88 -15.52 -14.90
C GLY A 37 -15.56 -16.19 -15.29
N LEU A 38 -14.49 -16.00 -14.52
CA LEU A 38 -13.18 -16.59 -14.78
C LEU A 38 -12.95 -17.83 -13.89
N PRO A 39 -12.15 -18.79 -14.34
CA PRO A 39 -11.78 -19.94 -13.51
C PRO A 39 -10.98 -19.52 -12.27
N GLY A 40 -11.29 -20.11 -11.10
CA GLY A 40 -10.71 -19.73 -9.81
C GLY A 40 -9.18 -19.79 -9.71
N PHE A 41 -8.51 -20.62 -10.54
CA PHE A 41 -7.04 -20.68 -10.59
C PHE A 41 -6.40 -19.35 -11.11
N ARG A 42 -7.18 -18.52 -11.78
CA ARG A 42 -6.73 -17.18 -12.21
C ARG A 42 -6.34 -16.27 -11.04
N ALA A 43 -6.90 -16.52 -9.85
CA ALA A 43 -6.53 -15.78 -8.65
C ALA A 43 -5.02 -15.90 -8.34
N ASP A 44 -4.44 -17.09 -8.51
CA ASP A 44 -3.01 -17.29 -8.32
C ASP A 44 -2.17 -16.62 -9.42
N GLN A 45 -2.69 -16.56 -10.65
CA GLN A 45 -2.04 -15.83 -11.75
C GLN A 45 -2.04 -14.32 -11.49
N PHE A 46 -3.18 -13.76 -11.07
CA PHE A 46 -3.29 -12.33 -10.73
C PHE A 46 -2.37 -11.98 -9.55
N SER A 47 -2.36 -12.81 -8.50
CA SER A 47 -1.45 -12.62 -7.36
C SER A 47 0.01 -12.67 -7.79
N ARG A 48 0.38 -13.59 -8.67
CA ARG A 48 1.75 -13.69 -9.21
C ARG A 48 2.16 -12.46 -10.00
N GLN A 49 1.28 -11.92 -10.85
CA GLN A 49 1.55 -10.67 -11.57
C GLN A 49 1.77 -9.53 -10.58
N TRP A 50 0.85 -9.38 -9.62
CA TRP A 50 0.83 -8.24 -8.70
C TRP A 50 1.97 -8.26 -7.68
N TYR A 51 2.18 -9.39 -7.00
CA TYR A 51 3.13 -9.48 -5.88
C TYR A 51 4.51 -9.99 -6.30
N GLN A 52 4.58 -10.98 -7.18
CA GLN A 52 5.86 -11.62 -7.51
C GLN A 52 6.57 -10.92 -8.68
N ARG A 53 5.81 -10.57 -9.72
CA ARG A 53 6.34 -9.86 -10.89
C ARG A 53 6.32 -8.34 -10.72
N LEU A 54 5.64 -7.85 -9.68
CA LEU A 54 5.45 -6.42 -9.41
C LEU A 54 4.85 -5.66 -10.60
N ASN A 55 4.12 -6.37 -11.47
CA ASN A 55 3.52 -5.81 -12.66
C ASN A 55 2.12 -5.26 -12.33
N ASN A 56 1.98 -3.94 -12.32
CA ASN A 56 0.71 -3.23 -12.07
C ASN A 56 -0.02 -2.80 -13.35
N ASP A 57 0.53 -3.12 -14.52
CA ASP A 57 -0.12 -2.90 -15.81
C ASP A 57 -0.90 -4.14 -16.24
N THR A 58 -2.18 -4.20 -15.88
CA THR A 58 -3.07 -5.31 -16.23
C THR A 58 -3.24 -5.50 -17.74
N ALA A 59 -3.06 -4.44 -18.56
CA ALA A 59 -3.13 -4.51 -20.00
C ALA A 59 -2.02 -5.40 -20.59
N SER A 60 -0.89 -5.49 -19.91
CA SER A 60 0.26 -6.34 -20.29
C SER A 60 0.15 -7.80 -19.84
N TRP A 61 -0.88 -8.17 -19.06
CA TRP A 61 -1.02 -9.53 -18.51
C TRP A 61 -1.48 -10.53 -19.59
N THR A 62 -0.54 -11.22 -20.20
CA THR A 62 -0.82 -12.16 -21.31
C THR A 62 -1.54 -13.45 -20.85
N ASP A 63 -1.53 -13.74 -19.56
CA ASP A 63 -2.26 -14.84 -18.93
C ASP A 63 -3.72 -14.50 -18.60
N VAL A 64 -4.17 -13.29 -18.91
CA VAL A 64 -5.58 -12.82 -18.82
C VAL A 64 -6.14 -12.61 -20.22
N PRO A 65 -7.36 -13.11 -20.53
CA PRO A 65 -8.02 -12.80 -21.81
C PRO A 65 -8.07 -11.30 -22.06
N ALA A 66 -7.78 -10.88 -23.29
CA ALA A 66 -7.59 -9.46 -23.63
C ALA A 66 -8.85 -8.61 -23.36
N ASP A 67 -10.03 -9.18 -23.62
CA ASP A 67 -11.33 -8.59 -23.40
C ASP A 67 -11.73 -8.46 -21.92
N MET A 68 -11.03 -9.19 -21.03
CA MET A 68 -11.29 -9.14 -19.58
C MET A 68 -10.33 -8.21 -18.81
N ARG A 69 -9.23 -7.75 -19.41
CA ARG A 69 -8.17 -7.01 -18.71
C ARG A 69 -8.64 -5.70 -18.12
N GLU A 70 -9.50 -4.98 -18.83
CA GLU A 70 -10.09 -3.73 -18.36
C GLU A 70 -11.00 -3.97 -17.16
N ALA A 71 -11.91 -4.94 -17.24
CA ALA A 71 -12.77 -5.32 -16.13
C ALA A 71 -11.97 -5.80 -14.89
N VAL A 72 -10.91 -6.58 -15.11
CA VAL A 72 -9.99 -7.00 -14.05
C VAL A 72 -9.32 -5.80 -13.39
N LYS A 73 -8.84 -4.80 -14.19
CA LYS A 73 -8.26 -3.57 -13.67
C LYS A 73 -9.27 -2.81 -12.81
N ASP A 74 -10.44 -2.54 -13.33
CA ASP A 74 -11.41 -1.65 -12.69
C ASP A 74 -12.01 -2.25 -11.42
N LEU A 75 -12.27 -3.55 -11.43
CA LEU A 75 -12.98 -4.23 -10.34
C LEU A 75 -12.06 -4.82 -9.27
N LEU A 76 -10.85 -5.27 -9.64
CA LEU A 76 -9.94 -5.96 -8.72
C LEU A 76 -8.68 -5.15 -8.37
N PHE A 77 -8.25 -4.25 -9.25
CA PHE A 77 -7.02 -3.47 -9.10
C PHE A 77 -7.21 -1.97 -9.35
N PRO A 78 -8.26 -1.34 -8.79
CA PRO A 78 -8.45 0.10 -8.94
C PRO A 78 -7.25 0.88 -8.40
N ASP A 79 -6.96 2.04 -8.99
CA ASP A 79 -5.88 2.89 -8.52
C ASP A 79 -6.25 3.51 -7.16
N LEU A 80 -5.48 3.19 -6.13
CA LEU A 80 -5.71 3.65 -4.75
C LEU A 80 -4.96 4.93 -4.43
N MET A 81 -3.81 5.15 -5.08
CA MET A 81 -2.94 6.27 -4.79
C MET A 81 -2.11 6.67 -6.02
N THR A 82 -1.78 7.96 -6.08
CA THR A 82 -0.93 8.54 -7.13
C THR A 82 0.23 9.29 -6.48
N SER A 83 1.45 9.07 -6.94
CA SER A 83 2.61 9.85 -6.51
C SER A 83 2.49 11.27 -7.04
N ILE A 84 2.51 12.26 -6.14
CA ILE A 84 2.44 13.68 -6.51
C ILE A 84 3.73 14.43 -6.22
N ARG A 85 4.61 13.86 -5.41
CA ARG A 85 5.92 14.44 -5.11
C ARG A 85 6.90 13.37 -4.67
N GLU A 86 8.12 13.47 -5.18
CA GLU A 86 9.25 12.66 -4.78
C GLU A 86 10.37 13.57 -4.29
N LEU A 87 11.00 13.21 -3.18
CA LEU A 87 12.17 13.89 -2.61
C LEU A 87 13.27 12.86 -2.40
N LYS A 88 14.45 13.12 -2.99
CA LYS A 88 15.63 12.25 -2.85
C LYS A 88 16.65 12.90 -1.91
N CYS A 89 17.18 12.10 -1.00
CA CYS A 89 18.24 12.46 -0.05
C CYS A 89 19.36 11.40 -0.12
N ASP A 90 20.43 11.63 0.63
CA ASP A 90 21.53 10.67 0.79
C ASP A 90 22.05 10.15 -0.56
N ASN A 91 22.32 11.07 -1.47
CA ASN A 91 22.75 10.77 -2.85
C ASN A 91 21.79 9.84 -3.61
N GLY A 92 20.49 9.86 -3.28
CA GLY A 92 19.47 9.07 -3.97
C GLY A 92 19.16 7.71 -3.35
N THR A 93 19.81 7.35 -2.22
CA THR A 93 19.53 6.09 -1.51
C THR A 93 18.32 6.19 -0.57
N THR A 94 17.91 7.41 -0.22
CA THR A 94 16.68 7.69 0.54
C THR A 94 15.70 8.43 -0.33
N VAL A 95 14.49 7.87 -0.48
CA VAL A 95 13.42 8.44 -1.32
C VAL A 95 12.15 8.55 -0.50
N LYS A 96 11.70 9.79 -0.29
CA LYS A 96 10.40 10.11 0.32
C LYS A 96 9.39 10.36 -0.80
N GLN A 97 8.26 9.68 -0.74
CA GLN A 97 7.14 9.90 -1.64
C GLN A 97 5.92 10.45 -0.91
N VAL A 98 5.25 11.40 -1.55
CA VAL A 98 3.95 11.91 -1.13
C VAL A 98 2.90 11.36 -2.07
N TRP A 99 1.95 10.65 -1.52
CA TRP A 99 0.85 10.00 -2.22
C TRP A 99 -0.45 10.76 -2.04
N LYS A 100 -1.14 11.01 -3.13
CA LYS A 100 -2.53 11.43 -3.12
C LYS A 100 -3.41 10.18 -3.24
N LEU A 101 -4.23 9.94 -2.21
CA LEU A 101 -5.18 8.84 -2.16
C LEU A 101 -6.43 9.13 -3.01
N PHE A 102 -7.28 8.13 -3.22
CA PHE A 102 -8.49 8.21 -4.03
C PHE A 102 -9.42 9.38 -3.66
N ASP A 103 -9.46 9.77 -2.39
CA ASP A 103 -10.26 10.85 -1.81
C ASP A 103 -9.51 12.20 -1.73
N GLY A 104 -8.33 12.29 -2.33
CA GLY A 104 -7.49 13.48 -2.35
C GLY A 104 -6.64 13.71 -1.11
N VAL A 105 -6.76 12.86 -0.08
CA VAL A 105 -5.96 12.95 1.15
C VAL A 105 -4.52 12.55 0.86
N LEU A 106 -3.58 13.18 1.57
CA LEU A 106 -2.15 12.93 1.37
C LEU A 106 -1.58 12.04 2.48
N VAL A 107 -0.73 11.10 2.08
CA VAL A 107 0.10 10.30 2.98
C VAL A 107 1.52 10.22 2.46
N GLU A 108 2.45 9.82 3.31
CA GLU A 108 3.86 9.75 2.99
C GLU A 108 4.40 8.34 3.21
N SER A 109 5.37 7.95 2.40
CA SER A 109 6.21 6.78 2.64
C SER A 109 7.66 7.12 2.35
N VAL A 110 8.60 6.41 2.98
CA VAL A 110 10.03 6.61 2.78
C VAL A 110 10.70 5.28 2.53
N LEU A 111 11.41 5.19 1.42
CA LEU A 111 12.29 4.08 1.12
C LEU A 111 13.72 4.50 1.46
N MET A 112 14.41 3.67 2.24
CA MET A 112 15.78 3.91 2.71
C MET A 112 16.64 2.69 2.39
N ARG A 113 17.64 2.89 1.55
CA ARG A 113 18.60 1.85 1.18
C ARG A 113 19.88 2.02 1.98
N TYR A 114 20.18 1.04 2.79
CA TYR A 114 21.44 0.92 3.54
C TYR A 114 22.33 -0.12 2.86
N THR A 115 23.55 -0.29 3.35
CA THR A 115 24.51 -1.26 2.83
C THR A 115 24.07 -2.71 3.02
N ASP A 116 23.34 -2.99 4.11
CA ASP A 116 22.94 -4.34 4.56
C ASP A 116 21.43 -4.60 4.42
N ARG A 117 20.62 -3.54 4.27
CA ARG A 117 19.15 -3.68 4.19
C ARG A 117 18.51 -2.56 3.39
N THR A 118 17.30 -2.81 2.93
CA THR A 118 16.41 -1.78 2.38
C THR A 118 15.13 -1.73 3.19
N THR A 119 14.89 -0.60 3.83
CA THR A 119 13.76 -0.38 4.72
C THR A 119 12.70 0.46 4.03
N MET A 120 11.45 0.02 4.11
CA MET A 120 10.29 0.83 3.73
C MET A 120 9.57 1.31 4.99
N CYS A 121 9.52 2.63 5.18
CA CYS A 121 8.73 3.29 6.22
C CYS A 121 7.37 3.65 5.63
N ILE A 122 6.29 3.13 6.19
CA ILE A 122 4.93 3.25 5.65
C ILE A 122 3.97 3.88 6.65
N SER A 123 2.93 4.51 6.09
CA SER A 123 1.84 5.13 6.84
C SER A 123 0.70 4.15 7.06
N SER A 124 0.07 4.21 8.23
CA SER A 124 -1.11 3.41 8.60
C SER A 124 -2.40 4.21 8.63
N GLN A 125 -2.31 5.54 8.75
CA GLN A 125 -3.43 6.47 8.77
C GLN A 125 -3.09 7.71 7.96
N ALA A 126 -4.10 8.42 7.49
CA ALA A 126 -3.98 9.78 7.01
C ALA A 126 -4.21 10.74 8.19
N GLY A 127 -3.15 11.40 8.63
CA GLY A 127 -3.12 12.07 9.93
C GLY A 127 -2.92 11.09 11.08
N CYS A 128 -3.11 11.54 12.32
CA CYS A 128 -2.98 10.70 13.52
C CYS A 128 -3.84 11.25 14.66
N GLY A 129 -4.61 10.38 15.32
CA GLY A 129 -5.47 10.76 16.45
C GLY A 129 -4.77 10.84 17.80
N MET A 130 -3.48 10.46 17.89
CA MET A 130 -2.75 10.43 19.15
C MET A 130 -2.40 11.83 19.69
N ASN A 131 -2.45 12.86 18.82
CA ASN A 131 -2.22 14.25 19.20
C ASN A 131 -0.95 14.49 20.02
N CYS A 132 0.12 13.75 19.72
CA CYS A 132 1.42 13.91 20.40
C CYS A 132 1.97 15.31 20.14
N PRO A 133 2.35 16.10 21.16
CA PRO A 133 2.74 17.49 20.99
C PRO A 133 4.03 17.71 20.20
N PHE A 134 4.88 16.68 20.11
CA PHE A 134 6.14 16.71 19.37
C PHE A 134 6.02 16.17 17.93
N CYS A 135 4.86 15.64 17.53
CA CYS A 135 4.67 14.98 16.23
C CYS A 135 3.81 15.86 15.30
N ALA A 136 4.39 16.29 14.16
CA ALA A 136 3.68 17.10 13.17
C ALA A 136 2.40 16.42 12.65
N THR A 137 2.45 15.10 12.40
CA THR A 137 1.28 14.33 11.98
C THR A 137 0.17 14.33 13.04
N GLY A 138 0.56 14.19 14.33
CA GLY A 138 -0.39 14.21 15.45
C GLY A 138 -1.10 15.55 15.60
N GLN A 139 -0.38 16.66 15.36
CA GLN A 139 -0.93 18.01 15.45
C GLN A 139 -2.00 18.29 14.38
N SER A 140 -1.96 17.60 13.26
CA SER A 140 -2.95 17.73 12.17
C SER A 140 -4.25 16.95 12.42
N GLY A 141 -4.28 16.12 13.47
CA GLY A 141 -5.43 15.27 13.81
C GLY A 141 -5.58 14.09 12.84
N LEU A 142 -6.59 13.25 13.12
CA LEU A 142 -6.92 12.09 12.29
C LEU A 142 -7.86 12.47 11.16
N THR A 143 -7.50 12.15 9.95
CA THR A 143 -8.37 12.28 8.78
C THR A 143 -9.16 10.98 8.55
N ARG A 144 -8.47 9.85 8.43
CA ARG A 144 -9.03 8.50 8.37
C ARG A 144 -7.99 7.40 8.50
N ASN A 145 -8.44 6.19 8.75
CA ASN A 145 -7.62 5.00 8.64
C ASN A 145 -7.34 4.66 7.17
N LEU A 146 -6.19 4.08 6.88
CA LEU A 146 -5.89 3.48 5.59
C LEU A 146 -6.49 2.07 5.52
N SER A 147 -6.90 1.64 4.31
CA SER A 147 -7.26 0.25 4.08
C SER A 147 -6.01 -0.65 4.05
N THR A 148 -6.23 -1.95 4.14
CA THR A 148 -5.17 -2.95 3.98
C THR A 148 -4.43 -2.74 2.65
N ALA A 149 -5.18 -2.53 1.58
CA ALA A 149 -4.62 -2.33 0.24
C ALA A 149 -3.81 -1.03 0.12
N GLU A 150 -4.28 0.09 0.69
CA GLU A 150 -3.53 1.35 0.68
C GLU A 150 -2.20 1.23 1.45
N ILE A 151 -2.16 0.42 2.51
CA ILE A 151 -0.91 0.13 3.24
C ILE A 151 0.02 -0.73 2.39
N VAL A 152 -0.49 -1.81 1.78
CA VAL A 152 0.28 -2.73 0.94
C VAL A 152 0.84 -2.04 -0.29
N GLU A 153 0.04 -1.16 -0.95
CA GLU A 153 0.48 -0.47 -2.16
C GLU A 153 1.67 0.47 -1.93
N GLN A 154 1.83 1.07 -0.75
CA GLN A 154 3.03 1.83 -0.43
C GLN A 154 4.29 0.94 -0.52
N VAL A 155 4.21 -0.31 -0.03
CA VAL A 155 5.31 -1.28 -0.08
C VAL A 155 5.58 -1.72 -1.50
N LEU A 156 4.53 -2.07 -2.25
CA LEU A 156 4.67 -2.53 -3.64
C LEU A 156 5.21 -1.43 -4.56
N ALA A 157 4.82 -0.17 -4.34
CA ALA A 157 5.37 0.96 -5.08
C ALA A 157 6.90 1.09 -4.87
N GLY A 158 7.35 1.04 -3.61
CA GLY A 158 8.79 1.04 -3.31
C GLY A 158 9.51 -0.19 -3.86
N ALA A 159 8.87 -1.36 -3.82
CA ALA A 159 9.41 -2.59 -4.39
C ALA A 159 9.56 -2.52 -5.93
N ARG A 160 8.60 -1.91 -6.63
CA ARG A 160 8.66 -1.65 -8.08
C ARG A 160 9.83 -0.73 -8.41
N SER A 161 9.97 0.39 -7.71
CA SER A 161 11.10 1.33 -7.91
C SER A 161 12.46 0.65 -7.70
N LEU A 162 12.59 -0.24 -6.70
CA LEU A 162 13.82 -1.02 -6.50
C LEU A 162 14.06 -2.05 -7.59
N ALA A 163 13.02 -2.77 -8.00
CA ALA A 163 13.12 -3.78 -9.05
C ALA A 163 13.46 -3.17 -10.41
N ASN A 164 13.01 -1.93 -10.67
CA ASN A 164 13.32 -1.16 -11.86
C ASN A 164 14.70 -0.46 -11.80
N GLY A 165 15.39 -0.49 -10.66
CA GLY A 165 16.68 0.19 -10.50
C GLY A 165 16.60 1.71 -10.42
N GLU A 166 15.44 2.27 -10.05
CA GLU A 166 15.20 3.73 -9.95
C GLU A 166 15.84 4.37 -8.71
N ILE A 167 16.25 3.52 -7.76
CA ILE A 167 16.88 3.93 -6.51
C ILE A 167 18.38 3.75 -6.64
N GLU A 168 19.16 4.73 -6.15
CA GLU A 168 20.62 4.67 -6.19
C GLU A 168 21.13 3.37 -5.54
N GLY A 169 22.15 2.75 -6.16
CA GLY A 169 22.64 1.42 -5.82
C GLY A 169 22.05 0.29 -6.67
N GLY A 170 21.19 0.61 -7.67
CA GLY A 170 20.68 -0.32 -8.68
C GLY A 170 19.54 -1.22 -8.21
N ILE A 171 19.33 -2.32 -8.93
CA ILE A 171 18.26 -3.27 -8.65
C ILE A 171 18.35 -3.84 -7.24
N GLY A 172 17.21 -3.96 -6.56
CA GLY A 172 17.15 -4.46 -5.18
C GLY A 172 15.75 -4.93 -4.81
N ARG A 173 15.57 -5.23 -3.52
CA ARG A 173 14.27 -5.63 -2.96
C ARG A 173 14.09 -5.01 -1.57
N VAL A 174 12.85 -4.78 -1.18
CA VAL A 174 12.49 -4.45 0.20
C VAL A 174 12.68 -5.69 1.06
N ASN A 175 13.37 -5.57 2.18
CA ASN A 175 13.59 -6.67 3.13
C ASN A 175 13.30 -6.28 4.58
N ASN A 176 12.92 -5.02 4.82
CA ASN A 176 12.51 -4.54 6.12
C ASN A 176 11.37 -3.54 6.00
N LEU A 177 10.37 -3.64 6.87
CA LEU A 177 9.22 -2.73 6.92
C LEU A 177 9.06 -2.15 8.31
N VAL A 178 8.78 -0.85 8.39
CA VAL A 178 8.48 -0.16 9.64
C VAL A 178 7.23 0.70 9.50
N PHE A 179 6.33 0.61 10.46
CA PHE A 179 5.13 1.44 10.55
C PHE A 179 5.44 2.73 11.34
N MET A 180 6.38 3.51 10.81
CA MET A 180 6.87 4.75 11.44
C MET A 180 6.59 5.99 10.57
N GLY A 181 5.69 5.87 9.60
CA GLY A 181 5.16 6.97 8.81
C GLY A 181 4.04 7.71 9.53
N MET A 182 3.00 8.08 8.80
CA MET A 182 1.83 8.76 9.38
C MET A 182 0.88 7.76 10.05
N GLY A 183 0.36 8.15 11.24
CA GLY A 183 -0.65 7.38 11.97
C GLY A 183 -0.08 6.51 13.10
N GLU A 184 -1.01 6.05 13.96
CA GLU A 184 -0.76 5.06 15.00
C GLU A 184 -1.22 3.69 14.49
N PRO A 185 -0.29 2.74 14.25
CA PRO A 185 -0.65 1.43 13.69
C PRO A 185 -1.67 0.66 14.54
N MET A 186 -1.55 0.74 15.87
CA MET A 186 -2.45 0.03 16.78
C MET A 186 -3.86 0.62 16.79
N ALA A 187 -4.04 1.89 16.40
CA ALA A 187 -5.35 2.50 16.22
C ALA A 187 -6.02 2.09 14.89
N ASN A 188 -5.26 1.52 13.94
CA ASN A 188 -5.76 0.91 12.71
C ASN A 188 -5.42 -0.60 12.65
N TYR A 189 -5.56 -1.29 13.76
CA TYR A 189 -5.07 -2.65 13.98
C TYR A 189 -5.48 -3.64 12.89
N ASN A 190 -6.77 -3.67 12.53
CA ASN A 190 -7.28 -4.66 11.57
C ASN A 190 -6.65 -4.51 10.18
N SER A 191 -6.52 -3.27 9.68
CA SER A 191 -5.91 -3.01 8.37
C SER A 191 -4.41 -3.28 8.39
N VAL A 192 -3.74 -2.93 9.48
CA VAL A 192 -2.29 -3.18 9.68
C VAL A 192 -2.00 -4.68 9.71
N ILE A 193 -2.74 -5.44 10.51
CA ILE A 193 -2.58 -6.91 10.56
C ILE A 193 -2.95 -7.55 9.20
N GLY A 194 -3.99 -7.04 8.54
CA GLY A 194 -4.34 -7.43 7.18
C GLY A 194 -3.17 -7.23 6.21
N ALA A 195 -2.53 -6.07 6.25
CA ALA A 195 -1.38 -5.74 5.41
C ALA A 195 -0.17 -6.64 5.70
N ILE A 196 0.15 -6.86 6.99
CA ILE A 196 1.24 -7.77 7.40
C ILE A 196 0.98 -9.18 6.83
N ARG A 197 -0.23 -9.72 7.03
CA ARG A 197 -0.59 -11.05 6.51
C ARG A 197 -0.44 -11.10 5.00
N ARG A 198 -0.91 -10.07 4.28
CA ARG A 198 -0.84 -9.99 2.82
C ARG A 198 0.59 -9.96 2.31
N LEU A 199 1.47 -9.23 2.99
CA LEU A 199 2.88 -9.12 2.63
C LEU A 199 3.70 -10.36 3.01
N THR A 200 3.25 -11.15 3.98
CA THR A 200 3.96 -12.35 4.46
C THR A 200 3.32 -13.66 4.04
N GLU A 201 2.24 -13.64 3.25
CA GLU A 201 1.65 -14.85 2.68
C GLU A 201 2.66 -15.55 1.77
N PRO A 202 2.65 -16.91 1.76
CA PRO A 202 3.49 -17.65 0.83
C PRO A 202 3.16 -17.33 -0.64
N ALA A 203 4.16 -17.33 -1.50
CA ALA A 203 3.95 -17.18 -2.95
C ALA A 203 2.96 -18.24 -3.49
N PRO A 204 2.11 -17.88 -4.47
CA PRO A 204 2.02 -16.59 -5.14
C PRO A 204 1.08 -15.59 -4.44
N ALA A 205 0.46 -15.93 -3.34
CA ALA A 205 -0.61 -15.16 -2.70
C ALA A 205 -0.14 -13.85 -2.06
N GLY A 206 1.12 -13.77 -1.64
CA GLY A 206 1.74 -12.61 -1.00
C GLY A 206 2.98 -12.11 -1.72
N PHE A 207 3.62 -11.10 -1.10
CA PHE A 207 4.81 -10.38 -1.62
C PHE A 207 6.12 -11.06 -1.23
#